data_0395c22c22b019c4ab74d53d69deced2
#
_entry.id   0395c22c22b019c4ab74d53d69deced2
#
_cell.length_a   1.000
_cell.length_b   1.000
_cell.length_c   1.000
_cell.angle_alpha   90.00
_cell.angle_beta   90.00
_cell.angle_gamma   90.00
#
_symmetry.space_group_name_H-M   'P 1'
#
loop_
_entity.id
_entity.type
_entity.pdbx_description
1 polymer ?
#
loop_
_entity_poly.entity_id
_entity_poly.type
_entity_poly.pdbx_seq_one_letter_code
_entity_poly.pdbx_strand_id
1 'polypeptide(L)' 'MSWQNSSAKWEQVSGKWEQLKGEVQVQWGKLTDDDLDIIDGNRKKLVGKLQEKYGKAEEEAEEEVDLWLVNSRLDEH' A
#
# COMPACT_ATOMS: atom_id res chain seq x y z
N MET A 1 -16.68 -10.73 1.91
CA MET A 1 -17.04 -9.95 0.77
C MET A 1 -15.82 -9.46 0.05
N SER A 2 -15.99 -8.43 -0.75
CA SER A 2 -14.91 -8.01 -1.62
C SER A 2 -13.67 -7.51 -0.86
N TRP A 3 -13.85 -6.93 0.31
CA TRP A 3 -12.70 -6.42 1.03
C TRP A 3 -11.80 -7.53 1.57
N GLN A 4 -12.29 -8.74 1.65
CA GLN A 4 -11.43 -9.85 2.03
C GLN A 4 -10.38 -10.12 0.95
N ASN A 5 -10.70 -9.77 -0.29
CA ASN A 5 -9.76 -9.94 -1.37
C ASN A 5 -8.56 -9.02 -1.24
N SER A 6 -8.71 -7.94 -0.48
CA SER A 6 -7.60 -7.02 -0.27
C SER A 6 -6.42 -7.70 0.41
N SER A 7 -6.70 -8.57 1.38
CA SER A 7 -5.62 -9.27 2.08
C SER A 7 -4.83 -10.15 1.13
N ALA A 8 -5.54 -10.91 0.28
CA ALA A 8 -4.86 -11.78 -0.67
C ALA A 8 -4.03 -10.97 -1.65
N LYS A 9 -4.59 -9.85 -2.13
CA LYS A 9 -3.84 -9.00 -3.05
C LYS A 9 -2.65 -8.39 -2.37
N TRP A 10 -2.78 -8.01 -1.11
CA TRP A 10 -1.65 -7.43 -0.41
C TRP A 10 -0.53 -8.43 -0.23
N GLU A 11 -0.85 -9.70 -0.06
CA GLU A 11 0.20 -10.71 0.02
C GLU A 11 1.03 -10.73 -1.25
N GLN A 12 0.39 -10.51 -2.39
CA GLN A 12 1.14 -10.39 -3.64
C GLN A 12 2.05 -9.18 -3.64
N VAL A 13 1.54 -8.06 -3.14
CA VAL A 13 2.36 -6.85 -3.03
C VAL A 13 3.54 -7.10 -2.13
N SER A 14 3.30 -7.73 -0.99
CA SER A 14 4.36 -8.01 -0.04
C SER A 14 5.44 -8.88 -0.67
N GLY A 15 5.03 -9.91 -1.39
CA GLY A 15 5.98 -10.81 -2.04
C GLY A 15 6.76 -10.16 -3.17
N LYS A 16 6.25 -9.06 -3.72
CA LYS A 16 6.91 -8.35 -4.81
C LYS A 16 7.28 -6.92 -4.39
N TRP A 17 7.50 -6.72 -3.11
CA TRP A 17 7.67 -5.37 -2.60
C TRP A 17 8.79 -4.61 -3.30
N GLU A 18 9.92 -5.27 -3.55
CA GLU A 18 11.03 -4.60 -4.19
C GLU A 18 10.68 -4.08 -5.58
N GLN A 19 9.79 -4.79 -6.26
CA GLN A 19 9.35 -4.36 -7.58
C GLN A 19 8.27 -3.29 -7.51
N LEU A 20 7.46 -3.32 -6.46
CA LEU A 20 6.28 -2.49 -6.40
C LEU A 20 6.45 -1.23 -5.57
N LYS A 21 7.52 -1.13 -4.79
CA LYS A 21 7.69 0.03 -3.92
C LYS A 21 7.78 1.32 -4.70
N GLY A 22 8.30 1.27 -5.91
CA GLY A 22 8.34 2.45 -6.77
C GLY A 22 6.95 2.93 -7.14
N GLU A 23 6.04 2.00 -7.41
CA GLU A 23 4.66 2.37 -7.71
C GLU A 23 3.96 2.95 -6.50
N VAL A 24 4.25 2.40 -5.33
CA VAL A 24 3.71 2.95 -4.09
C VAL A 24 4.18 4.38 -3.91
N GLN A 25 5.44 4.65 -4.21
CA GLN A 25 5.97 6.00 -4.09
C GLN A 25 5.35 6.95 -5.09
N VAL A 26 5.05 6.47 -6.29
CA VAL A 26 4.35 7.28 -7.28
C VAL A 26 2.95 7.63 -6.78
N GLN A 27 2.27 6.64 -6.21
CA GLN A 27 0.90 6.86 -5.72
C GLN A 27 0.89 7.82 -4.53
N TRP A 28 1.86 7.67 -3.65
CA TRP A 28 1.94 8.50 -2.44
C TRP A 28 3.31 9.17 -2.41
N GLY A 29 3.38 10.33 -3.07
CA GLY A 29 4.65 11.00 -3.30
C GLY A 29 5.36 11.50 -2.06
N LYS A 30 4.65 11.61 -0.93
CA LYS A 30 5.29 12.04 0.30
C LYS A 30 6.08 10.94 0.99
N LEU A 31 5.96 9.71 0.52
CA LEU A 31 6.75 8.63 1.08
C LEU A 31 8.18 8.71 0.55
N THR A 32 9.14 8.64 1.46
CA THR A 32 10.55 8.66 1.09
C THR A 32 11.06 7.23 0.93
N ASP A 33 12.27 7.10 0.40
CA ASP A 33 12.90 5.78 0.31
C ASP A 33 13.01 5.12 1.68
N ASP A 34 13.35 5.91 2.71
CA ASP A 34 13.41 5.39 4.07
C ASP A 34 12.06 4.88 4.52
N ASP A 35 11.00 5.63 4.20
CA ASP A 35 9.66 5.19 4.55
C ASP A 35 9.34 3.85 3.90
N LEU A 36 9.70 3.71 2.63
CA LEU A 36 9.42 2.46 1.92
C LEU A 36 10.21 1.30 2.51
N ASP A 37 11.43 1.56 2.93
CA ASP A 37 12.23 0.52 3.58
C ASP A 37 11.62 0.09 4.91
N ILE A 38 11.10 1.06 5.66
CA ILE A 38 10.45 0.75 6.93
C ILE A 38 9.18 -0.06 6.69
N ILE A 39 8.40 0.34 5.68
CA ILE A 39 7.17 -0.39 5.34
C ILE A 39 7.47 -1.83 4.98
N ASP A 40 8.45 -2.04 4.14
CA ASP A 40 8.98 -3.38 3.80
C ASP A 40 7.86 -4.39 3.52
N GLY A 41 6.84 -3.96 2.78
CA GLY A 41 5.77 -4.85 2.41
C GLY A 41 4.73 -5.09 3.48
N ASN A 42 4.75 -4.34 4.55
CA ASN A 42 3.79 -4.50 5.65
C ASN A 42 2.66 -3.49 5.50
N ARG A 43 1.43 -4.00 5.32
CA ARG A 43 0.29 -3.13 5.05
C ARG A 43 0.01 -2.17 6.20
N LYS A 44 0.10 -2.65 7.43
CA LYS A 44 -0.15 -1.78 8.57
C LYS A 44 0.85 -0.65 8.65
N LYS A 45 2.09 -0.93 8.31
CA LYS A 45 3.10 0.11 8.32
C LYS A 45 2.86 1.14 7.22
N LEU A 46 2.39 0.69 6.06
CA LEU A 46 2.03 1.62 5.01
C LEU A 46 0.88 2.51 5.47
N VAL A 47 -0.16 1.92 6.04
CA VAL A 47 -1.28 2.71 6.55
C VAL A 47 -0.79 3.73 7.58
N GLY A 48 0.08 3.30 8.48
CA GLY A 48 0.64 4.20 9.49
C GLY A 48 1.41 5.35 8.88
N LYS A 49 2.18 5.07 7.83
CA LYS A 49 2.91 6.14 7.15
C LYS A 49 1.99 7.12 6.46
N LEU A 50 0.90 6.62 5.87
CA LEU A 50 -0.08 7.50 5.25
C LEU A 50 -0.75 8.40 6.27
N GLN A 51 -1.06 7.85 7.43
CA GLN A 51 -1.60 8.67 8.51
C GLN A 51 -0.62 9.75 8.92
N GLU A 52 0.63 9.39 9.05
CA GLU A 52 1.67 10.30 9.51
C GLU A 52 1.96 11.39 8.48
N LYS A 53 2.11 10.99 7.23
CA LYS A 53 2.55 11.93 6.20
C LYS A 53 1.42 12.78 5.64
N TYR A 54 0.21 12.28 5.64
CA TYR A 54 -0.93 12.96 5.03
C TYR A 54 -1.98 13.41 6.06
N GLY A 55 -1.78 13.07 7.32
CA GLY A 55 -2.72 13.48 8.35
C GLY A 55 -4.08 12.83 8.23
N LYS A 56 -4.14 11.61 7.73
CA LYS A 56 -5.41 10.93 7.50
C LYS A 56 -5.79 10.08 8.69
N ALA A 57 -7.10 9.83 8.82
CA ALA A 57 -7.57 8.83 9.76
C ALA A 57 -7.20 7.44 9.25
N GLU A 58 -7.14 6.49 10.17
CA GLU A 58 -6.76 5.13 9.81
C GLU A 58 -7.69 4.57 8.75
N GLU A 59 -8.98 4.80 8.89
CA GLU A 59 -9.95 4.28 7.93
C GLU A 59 -9.74 4.85 6.54
N GLU A 60 -9.43 6.15 6.48
CA GLU A 60 -9.15 6.77 5.19
C GLU A 60 -7.91 6.19 4.54
N ALA A 61 -6.87 6.01 5.34
CA ALA A 61 -5.62 5.48 4.81
C ALA A 61 -5.83 4.05 4.33
N GLU A 62 -6.56 3.25 5.09
CA GLU A 62 -6.84 1.87 4.68
C GLU A 62 -7.64 1.84 3.38
N GLU A 63 -8.60 2.75 3.26
CA GLU A 63 -9.40 2.81 2.06
C GLU A 63 -8.56 3.15 0.84
N GLU A 64 -7.62 4.08 1.00
CA GLU A 64 -6.74 4.43 -0.10
C GLU A 64 -5.87 3.26 -0.53
N VAL A 65 -5.37 2.50 0.43
CA VAL A 65 -4.58 1.32 0.10
C VAL A 65 -5.43 0.31 -0.65
N ASP A 66 -6.67 0.10 -0.19
CA ASP A 66 -7.56 -0.84 -0.87
C ASP A 66 -7.87 -0.39 -2.29
N LEU A 67 -8.11 0.90 -2.48
CA LEU A 67 -8.38 1.42 -3.83
C LEU A 67 -7.16 1.23 -4.74
N TRP A 68 -5.98 1.48 -4.20
CA TRP A 68 -4.77 1.27 -4.99
C TRP A 68 -4.65 -0.20 -5.40
N LEU A 69 -4.94 -1.10 -4.48
CA LEU A 69 -4.87 -2.52 -4.79
C LEU A 69 -5.87 -2.91 -5.88
N VAL A 70 -7.09 -2.38 -5.78
CA VAL A 70 -8.11 -2.69 -6.77
C VAL A 70 -7.70 -2.19 -8.15
N ASN A 71 -7.07 -1.03 -8.19
CA ASN A 71 -6.68 -0.42 -9.46
C ASN A 71 -5.35 -0.92 -9.98
N SER A 72 -4.61 -1.66 -9.18
CA SER A 72 -3.34 -2.20 -9.66
C SER A 72 -3.60 -3.35 -10.61
N ARG A 73 -2.58 -3.71 -11.37
CA ARG A 73 -2.71 -4.78 -12.36
C ARG A 73 -2.05 -6.06 -11.88
N LEU A 74 -2.00 -6.24 -10.58
CA LEU A 74 -1.29 -7.36 -10.00
C LEU A 74 -1.86 -8.70 -10.41
N ASP A 75 -3.18 -8.79 -10.55
CA ASP A 75 -3.82 -10.04 -10.85
C ASP A 75 -4.42 -10.07 -12.24
N GLU A 76 -3.89 -9.28 -13.13
CA GLU A 76 -4.28 -9.31 -14.53
C GLU A 76 -3.34 -10.25 -15.26
N HIS A 77 -3.85 -11.32 -15.71
CA HIS A 77 -3.07 -12.24 -16.55
C HIS A 77 -3.97 -13.25 -17.16
#